data_1b2fee05e905b8bbee2523e023c8ae4e
#
_entry.id   1b2fee05e905b8bbee2523e023c8ae4e
#
_cell.length_a   1.000
_cell.length_b   1.000
_cell.length_c   1.000
_cell.angle_alpha   90.00
_cell.angle_beta   90.00
_cell.angle_gamma   90.00
#
_symmetry.space_group_name_H-M   'P 1'
#
loop_
_entity.id
_entity.type
_entity.pdbx_description
1 polymer ?
#
loop_
_entity_poly.entity_id
_entity_poly.type
_entity_poly.pdbx_seq_one_letter_code
_entity_poly.pdbx_strand_id
1 'polypeptide(L)'
;MLNYKTGNLLESEAEALVNTVNTVGVMGKGIALMFKERFPANMEAYSQACKENKVKTGKMFVTHTNELVNPQWIVNFPTKQHWRAKSKIEWIEEGLKDLRAFIIDNNIRSIAIPPLGAGNGGLDWNNVLPLIQKHLGDMTDIDIQIYQPTQQYQNVSKQSGVEQLTAARAMIAELIRRYWVLGNECTLLEVQKLAWFLQRAIQQEGKESPLRLTFQPRNYGPYASDLTHLLNRLDGSYLQSDKRIPDAKATDVIAFNDNKRE
;
A
#
# COMPACT_ATOMS: atom_id res chain seq x y z
N MET A 1 -22.05 -15.04 -7.72
CA MET A 1 -21.17 -16.26 -7.65
C MET A 1 -19.83 -15.87 -7.06
N LEU A 2 -19.24 -16.69 -6.18
CA LEU A 2 -17.89 -16.43 -5.63
C LEU A 2 -16.83 -16.94 -6.60
N ASN A 3 -15.95 -16.04 -7.06
CA ASN A 3 -14.85 -16.32 -7.98
C ASN A 3 -13.51 -16.04 -7.29
N TYR A 4 -12.67 -17.06 -7.12
CA TYR A 4 -11.36 -16.91 -6.48
C TYR A 4 -10.32 -16.48 -7.51
N LYS A 5 -9.61 -15.39 -7.20
CA LYS A 5 -8.58 -14.80 -8.06
C LYS A 5 -7.25 -14.63 -7.34
N THR A 6 -6.21 -14.54 -8.11
CA THR A 6 -4.85 -14.14 -7.68
C THR A 6 -4.39 -12.98 -8.55
N GLY A 7 -3.48 -12.15 -8.07
CA GLY A 7 -2.93 -11.02 -8.82
C GLY A 7 -3.33 -9.66 -8.27
N ASN A 8 -3.30 -8.64 -9.10
CA ASN A 8 -3.54 -7.26 -8.72
C ASN A 8 -5.03 -6.91 -8.77
N LEU A 9 -5.63 -6.65 -7.60
CA LEU A 9 -7.04 -6.27 -7.50
C LEU A 9 -7.36 -4.96 -8.27
N LEU A 10 -6.39 -4.04 -8.40
CA LEU A 10 -6.60 -2.79 -9.13
C LEU A 10 -6.73 -2.97 -10.65
N GLU A 11 -6.43 -4.16 -11.18
CA GLU A 11 -6.63 -4.54 -12.59
C GLU A 11 -7.99 -5.23 -12.81
N SER A 12 -8.79 -5.36 -11.75
CA SER A 12 -10.15 -5.91 -11.86
C SER A 12 -11.06 -4.93 -12.60
N GLU A 13 -11.86 -5.47 -13.51
CA GLU A 13 -12.92 -4.74 -14.22
C GLU A 13 -14.24 -4.70 -13.42
N ALA A 14 -14.23 -5.11 -12.15
CA ALA A 14 -15.42 -5.08 -11.31
C ALA A 14 -15.92 -3.65 -11.08
N GLU A 15 -17.24 -3.52 -10.97
CA GLU A 15 -17.93 -2.26 -10.73
C GLU A 15 -17.50 -1.61 -9.40
N ALA A 16 -17.25 -2.42 -8.37
CA ALA A 16 -16.79 -1.97 -7.07
C ALA A 16 -15.46 -2.62 -6.67
N LEU A 17 -14.52 -1.83 -6.15
CA LEU A 17 -13.27 -2.32 -5.57
C LEU A 17 -13.23 -2.07 -4.07
N VAL A 18 -12.94 -3.11 -3.29
CA VAL A 18 -12.79 -3.00 -1.83
C VAL A 18 -11.36 -2.67 -1.47
N ASN A 19 -11.19 -1.63 -0.65
CA ASN A 19 -9.91 -1.17 -0.11
C ASN A 19 -9.88 -1.37 1.41
N THR A 20 -8.93 -2.13 1.94
CA THR A 20 -8.78 -2.32 3.39
C THR A 20 -8.05 -1.15 4.02
N VAL A 21 -8.72 -0.48 4.98
CA VAL A 21 -8.24 0.76 5.60
C VAL A 21 -8.24 0.71 7.13
N ASN A 22 -7.76 1.78 7.76
CA ASN A 22 -7.90 2.05 9.19
C ASN A 22 -8.92 3.17 9.44
N THR A 23 -9.09 3.65 10.68
CA THR A 23 -10.02 4.75 10.99
C THR A 23 -9.31 6.08 11.26
N VAL A 24 -7.98 6.18 11.03
CA VAL A 24 -7.19 7.40 11.29
C VAL A 24 -6.70 8.10 10.02
N GLY A 25 -7.20 7.70 8.85
CA GLY A 25 -6.92 8.42 7.60
C GLY A 25 -5.54 8.17 6.98
N VAL A 26 -4.88 7.04 7.28
CA VAL A 26 -3.54 6.72 6.79
C VAL A 26 -3.57 5.56 5.80
N MET A 27 -3.15 5.81 4.55
CA MET A 27 -2.94 4.80 3.50
C MET A 27 -1.45 4.75 3.14
N GLY A 28 -0.63 4.13 4.01
CA GLY A 28 0.84 4.17 3.93
C GLY A 28 1.50 2.89 3.46
N LYS A 29 0.79 1.75 3.39
CA LYS A 29 1.33 0.43 3.03
C LYS A 29 0.29 -0.44 2.33
N GLY A 30 0.78 -1.51 1.66
CA GLY A 30 -0.02 -2.54 1.04
C GLY A 30 -1.06 -1.99 0.07
N ILE A 31 -2.20 -2.66 -0.01
CA ILE A 31 -3.26 -2.30 -0.94
C ILE A 31 -3.76 -0.86 -0.73
N ALA A 32 -3.86 -0.38 0.50
CA ALA A 32 -4.31 0.98 0.78
C ALA A 32 -3.40 2.04 0.13
N LEU A 33 -2.07 1.83 0.13
CA LEU A 33 -1.15 2.73 -0.58
C LEU A 33 -1.42 2.71 -2.09
N MET A 34 -1.67 1.55 -2.67
CA MET A 34 -1.97 1.41 -4.10
C MET A 34 -3.27 2.16 -4.47
N PHE A 35 -4.31 2.05 -3.63
CA PHE A 35 -5.55 2.82 -3.81
C PHE A 35 -5.33 4.33 -3.68
N LYS A 36 -4.52 4.78 -2.71
CA LYS A 36 -4.16 6.20 -2.58
C LYS A 36 -3.50 6.74 -3.85
N GLU A 37 -2.64 5.96 -4.49
CA GLU A 37 -1.93 6.37 -5.69
C GLU A 37 -2.83 6.37 -6.93
N ARG A 38 -3.72 5.37 -7.05
CA ARG A 38 -4.62 5.22 -8.21
C ARG A 38 -5.85 6.12 -8.10
N PHE A 39 -6.38 6.33 -6.88
CA PHE A 39 -7.60 7.08 -6.61
C PHE A 39 -7.37 8.20 -5.57
N PRO A 40 -6.66 9.28 -5.93
CA PRO A 40 -6.32 10.35 -4.97
C PRO A 40 -7.55 11.06 -4.40
N ALA A 41 -8.63 11.22 -5.17
CA ALA A 41 -9.89 11.81 -4.70
C ALA A 41 -10.53 10.95 -3.59
N ASN A 42 -10.51 9.62 -3.71
CA ASN A 42 -10.95 8.71 -2.64
C ASN A 42 -10.10 8.89 -1.38
N MET A 43 -8.77 9.04 -1.51
CA MET A 43 -7.89 9.26 -0.37
C MET A 43 -8.22 10.57 0.36
N GLU A 44 -8.50 11.64 -0.36
CA GLU A 44 -8.86 12.95 0.20
C GLU A 44 -10.17 12.86 0.98
N ALA A 45 -11.24 12.34 0.35
CA ALA A 45 -12.54 12.14 0.96
C ALA A 45 -12.47 11.25 2.22
N TYR A 46 -11.76 10.11 2.13
CA TYR A 46 -11.56 9.21 3.26
C TYR A 46 -10.78 9.89 4.40
N SER A 47 -9.70 10.61 4.10
CA SER A 47 -8.91 11.31 5.12
C SER A 47 -9.74 12.37 5.86
N GLN A 48 -10.56 13.11 5.13
CA GLN A 48 -11.47 14.10 5.71
C GLN A 48 -12.52 13.42 6.60
N ALA A 49 -13.15 12.34 6.12
CA ALA A 49 -14.13 11.59 6.90
C ALA A 49 -13.53 11.00 8.20
N CYS A 50 -12.26 10.56 8.17
CA CYS A 50 -11.56 10.11 9.37
C CYS A 50 -11.36 11.24 10.39
N LYS A 51 -10.97 12.44 9.96
CA LYS A 51 -10.85 13.64 10.83
C LYS A 51 -12.17 13.99 11.51
N GLU A 52 -13.28 13.77 10.80
CA GLU A 52 -14.64 14.00 11.29
C GLU A 52 -15.20 12.81 12.10
N ASN A 53 -14.40 11.77 12.38
CA ASN A 53 -14.82 10.55 13.07
C ASN A 53 -16.00 9.80 12.42
N LYS A 54 -16.20 9.97 11.12
CA LYS A 54 -17.25 9.29 10.34
C LYS A 54 -16.86 7.85 9.93
N VAL A 55 -15.58 7.54 9.87
CA VAL A 55 -15.07 6.21 9.50
C VAL A 55 -14.93 5.35 10.75
N LYS A 56 -15.64 4.20 10.77
CA LYS A 56 -15.65 3.27 11.90
C LYS A 56 -15.42 1.84 11.42
N THR A 57 -14.76 1.01 12.24
CA THR A 57 -14.65 -0.43 11.99
C THR A 57 -16.04 -1.08 11.90
N GLY A 58 -16.20 -2.03 10.99
CA GLY A 58 -17.50 -2.70 10.76
C GLY A 58 -18.49 -1.90 9.89
N LYS A 59 -18.12 -0.68 9.41
CA LYS A 59 -18.93 0.15 8.54
C LYS A 59 -18.15 0.59 7.32
N MET A 60 -18.75 0.45 6.14
CA MET A 60 -18.13 0.87 4.88
C MET A 60 -18.11 2.40 4.77
N PHE A 61 -17.01 2.92 4.25
CA PHE A 61 -16.95 4.29 3.75
C PHE A 61 -16.76 4.26 2.24
N VAL A 62 -17.76 4.68 1.51
CA VAL A 62 -17.83 4.50 0.05
C VAL A 62 -17.67 5.84 -0.67
N THR A 63 -16.90 5.82 -1.76
CA THR A 63 -16.79 6.94 -2.70
C THR A 63 -17.10 6.49 -4.12
N HIS A 64 -17.65 7.37 -4.92
CA HIS A 64 -17.83 7.16 -6.36
C HIS A 64 -16.62 7.71 -7.11
N THR A 65 -16.14 6.99 -8.12
CA THR A 65 -14.93 7.42 -8.89
C THR A 65 -15.23 8.55 -9.86
N ASN A 66 -16.49 8.66 -10.34
CA ASN A 66 -16.90 9.53 -11.43
C ASN A 66 -16.15 9.28 -12.75
N GLU A 67 -15.54 8.09 -12.91
CA GLU A 67 -14.94 7.66 -14.15
C GLU A 67 -16.01 7.07 -15.08
N LEU A 68 -15.78 7.13 -16.40
CA LEU A 68 -16.70 6.55 -17.41
C LEU A 68 -16.62 5.04 -17.51
N VAL A 69 -15.56 4.45 -16.94
CA VAL A 69 -15.29 3.01 -16.93
C VAL A 69 -15.17 2.51 -15.49
N ASN A 70 -15.28 1.20 -15.30
CA ASN A 70 -15.10 0.61 -13.98
C ASN A 70 -13.65 0.81 -13.45
N PRO A 71 -13.49 0.93 -12.12
CA PRO A 71 -14.53 0.82 -11.10
C PRO A 71 -15.37 2.10 -10.96
N GLN A 72 -16.66 1.97 -10.71
CA GLN A 72 -17.55 3.09 -10.34
C GLN A 72 -17.45 3.40 -8.84
N TRP A 73 -17.17 2.41 -8.01
CA TRP A 73 -17.19 2.50 -6.56
C TRP A 73 -15.88 2.06 -5.92
N ILE A 74 -15.39 2.86 -4.96
CA ILE A 74 -14.33 2.45 -4.04
C ILE A 74 -14.94 2.28 -2.66
N VAL A 75 -14.94 1.03 -2.18
CA VAL A 75 -15.50 0.65 -0.90
C VAL A 75 -14.37 0.55 0.12
N ASN A 76 -14.16 1.59 0.91
CA ASN A 76 -13.18 1.54 1.99
C ASN A 76 -13.74 0.72 3.16
N PHE A 77 -13.11 -0.41 3.43
CA PHE A 77 -13.45 -1.35 4.48
C PHE A 77 -12.51 -1.17 5.68
N PRO A 78 -12.94 -0.51 6.77
CA PRO A 78 -12.08 -0.29 7.93
C PRO A 78 -11.88 -1.59 8.74
N THR A 79 -10.73 -2.23 8.53
CA THR A 79 -10.36 -3.49 9.19
C THR A 79 -9.64 -3.29 10.52
N LYS A 80 -9.23 -2.05 10.84
CA LYS A 80 -8.53 -1.70 12.08
C LYS A 80 -8.71 -0.23 12.46
N GLN A 81 -8.57 0.06 13.75
CA GLN A 81 -8.72 1.42 14.27
C GLN A 81 -7.47 2.29 14.04
N HIS A 82 -6.29 1.71 14.10
CA HIS A 82 -5.03 2.43 13.90
C HIS A 82 -4.10 1.62 12.99
N TRP A 83 -3.28 2.28 12.16
CA TRP A 83 -2.41 1.62 11.18
C TRP A 83 -1.37 0.67 11.83
N ARG A 84 -0.98 0.90 13.10
CA ARG A 84 -0.10 0.00 13.88
C ARG A 84 -0.84 -1.13 14.58
N ALA A 85 -2.17 -1.04 14.72
CA ALA A 85 -2.95 -2.04 15.42
C ALA A 85 -3.19 -3.29 14.54
N LYS A 86 -3.51 -4.40 15.18
CA LYS A 86 -4.02 -5.61 14.51
C LYS A 86 -5.51 -5.44 14.17
N SER A 87 -5.96 -6.13 13.14
CA SER A 87 -7.37 -6.31 12.84
C SER A 87 -8.02 -7.25 13.84
N LYS A 88 -9.35 -7.16 13.99
CA LYS A 88 -10.16 -8.10 14.78
C LYS A 88 -11.16 -8.77 13.88
N ILE A 89 -11.44 -10.05 14.15
CA ILE A 89 -12.32 -10.86 13.32
C ILE A 89 -13.77 -10.35 13.38
N GLU A 90 -14.19 -9.81 14.52
CA GLU A 90 -15.52 -9.23 14.74
C GLU A 90 -15.75 -8.03 13.81
N TRP A 91 -14.72 -7.20 13.58
CA TRP A 91 -14.82 -6.06 12.65
C TRP A 91 -14.94 -6.50 11.19
N ILE A 92 -14.38 -7.67 10.85
CA ILE A 92 -14.54 -8.26 9.52
C ILE A 92 -15.98 -8.76 9.36
N GLU A 93 -16.52 -9.47 10.36
CA GLU A 93 -17.88 -10.01 10.29
C GLU A 93 -18.93 -8.89 10.23
N GLU A 94 -18.81 -7.86 11.08
CA GLU A 94 -19.68 -6.68 11.04
C GLU A 94 -19.58 -5.96 9.70
N GLY A 95 -18.36 -5.76 9.19
CA GLY A 95 -18.12 -5.10 7.93
C GLY A 95 -18.67 -5.89 6.73
N LEU A 96 -18.65 -7.21 6.75
CA LEU A 96 -19.24 -8.04 5.70
C LEU A 96 -20.77 -7.91 5.65
N LYS A 97 -21.44 -7.76 6.80
CA LYS A 97 -22.88 -7.47 6.86
C LYS A 97 -23.20 -6.11 6.22
N ASP A 98 -22.40 -5.10 6.54
CA ASP A 98 -22.58 -3.76 6.00
C ASP A 98 -22.22 -3.70 4.50
N LEU A 99 -21.16 -4.42 4.06
CA LEU A 99 -20.82 -4.58 2.66
C LEU A 99 -21.93 -5.26 1.86
N ARG A 100 -22.57 -6.31 2.42
CA ARG A 100 -23.72 -6.96 1.80
C ARG A 100 -24.88 -5.99 1.59
N ALA A 101 -25.20 -5.18 2.61
CA ALA A 101 -26.25 -4.15 2.51
C ALA A 101 -25.90 -3.16 1.38
N PHE A 102 -24.67 -2.65 1.35
CA PHE A 102 -24.19 -1.75 0.28
C PHE A 102 -24.37 -2.36 -1.13
N ILE A 103 -24.00 -3.62 -1.31
CA ILE A 103 -24.15 -4.33 -2.60
C ILE A 103 -25.61 -4.37 -3.04
N ILE A 104 -26.50 -4.68 -2.12
CA ILE A 104 -27.95 -4.79 -2.40
C ILE A 104 -28.55 -3.41 -2.68
N ASP A 105 -28.31 -2.44 -1.82
CA ASP A 105 -28.91 -1.09 -1.86
C ASP A 105 -28.49 -0.32 -3.13
N ASN A 106 -27.29 -0.58 -3.65
CA ASN A 106 -26.75 0.07 -4.85
C ASN A 106 -26.82 -0.80 -6.11
N ASN A 107 -27.46 -1.98 -6.05
CA ASN A 107 -27.59 -2.90 -7.19
C ASN A 107 -26.23 -3.25 -7.85
N ILE A 108 -25.17 -3.41 -7.05
CA ILE A 108 -23.82 -3.75 -7.54
C ILE A 108 -23.84 -5.12 -8.20
N ARG A 109 -23.31 -5.23 -9.41
CA ARG A 109 -23.28 -6.46 -10.22
C ARG A 109 -21.94 -7.21 -10.11
N SER A 110 -20.87 -6.49 -9.83
CA SER A 110 -19.54 -7.09 -9.64
C SER A 110 -18.72 -6.35 -8.62
N ILE A 111 -18.00 -7.10 -7.77
CA ILE A 111 -17.16 -6.53 -6.72
C ILE A 111 -15.89 -7.36 -6.51
N ALA A 112 -14.75 -6.68 -6.37
CA ALA A 112 -13.47 -7.29 -6.06
C ALA A 112 -13.08 -7.05 -4.60
N ILE A 113 -12.82 -8.13 -3.86
CA ILE A 113 -12.56 -8.13 -2.42
C ILE A 113 -11.14 -8.63 -2.17
N PRO A 114 -10.29 -7.84 -1.49
CA PRO A 114 -8.94 -8.26 -1.09
C PRO A 114 -8.96 -9.20 0.10
N PRO A 115 -7.81 -9.78 0.51
CA PRO A 115 -7.70 -10.56 1.75
C PRO A 115 -7.93 -9.67 2.98
N LEU A 116 -9.20 -9.57 3.42
CA LEU A 116 -9.64 -8.68 4.49
C LEU A 116 -8.88 -8.95 5.79
N GLY A 117 -8.11 -7.97 6.26
CA GLY A 117 -7.35 -8.06 7.51
C GLY A 117 -6.21 -9.09 7.54
N ALA A 118 -6.03 -9.91 6.50
CA ALA A 118 -5.05 -11.01 6.50
C ALA A 118 -3.60 -10.57 6.14
N GLY A 119 -3.42 -9.41 5.52
CA GLY A 119 -2.08 -8.85 5.27
C GLY A 119 -1.51 -8.14 6.51
N ASN A 120 -1.32 -6.82 6.41
CA ASN A 120 -0.86 -5.96 7.51
C ASN A 120 -1.81 -5.93 8.74
N GLY A 121 -2.97 -6.56 8.67
CA GLY A 121 -3.92 -6.73 9.77
C GLY A 121 -3.60 -7.91 10.68
N GLY A 122 -2.90 -8.92 10.18
CA GLY A 122 -2.41 -10.08 10.94
C GLY A 122 -3.46 -11.13 11.27
N LEU A 123 -4.63 -11.12 10.61
CA LEU A 123 -5.61 -12.19 10.71
C LEU A 123 -5.20 -13.39 9.86
N ASP A 124 -5.55 -14.59 10.33
CA ASP A 124 -5.43 -15.81 9.54
C ASP A 124 -6.52 -15.86 8.46
N TRP A 125 -6.10 -16.02 7.21
CA TRP A 125 -7.00 -16.14 6.07
C TRP A 125 -7.98 -17.30 6.18
N ASN A 126 -7.56 -18.41 6.80
CA ASN A 126 -8.43 -19.56 7.04
C ASN A 126 -9.61 -19.23 7.95
N ASN A 127 -9.53 -18.18 8.77
CA ASN A 127 -10.64 -17.70 9.59
C ASN A 127 -11.48 -16.63 8.87
N VAL A 128 -10.88 -15.87 7.95
CA VAL A 128 -11.56 -14.78 7.24
C VAL A 128 -12.39 -15.31 6.06
N LEU A 129 -11.84 -16.23 5.27
CA LEU A 129 -12.52 -16.78 4.08
C LEU A 129 -13.90 -17.39 4.38
N PRO A 130 -14.06 -18.21 5.44
CA PRO A 130 -15.40 -18.74 5.79
C PRO A 130 -16.43 -17.66 6.12
N LEU A 131 -16.01 -16.51 6.69
CA LEU A 131 -16.92 -15.39 6.95
C LEU A 131 -17.38 -14.74 5.65
N ILE A 132 -16.47 -14.56 4.67
CA ILE A 132 -16.83 -14.04 3.34
C ILE A 132 -17.85 -15.00 2.69
N GLN A 133 -17.58 -16.30 2.71
CA GLN A 133 -18.49 -17.32 2.17
C GLN A 133 -19.86 -17.31 2.88
N LYS A 134 -19.88 -17.21 4.20
CA LYS A 134 -21.10 -17.16 5.01
C LYS A 134 -21.99 -15.96 4.68
N HIS A 135 -21.38 -14.78 4.49
CA HIS A 135 -22.13 -13.53 4.34
C HIS A 135 -22.45 -13.15 2.89
N LEU A 136 -21.65 -13.64 1.93
CA LEU A 136 -21.79 -13.26 0.52
C LEU A 136 -22.01 -14.46 -0.42
N GLY A 137 -21.89 -15.70 0.06
CA GLY A 137 -21.91 -16.91 -0.77
C GLY A 137 -23.26 -17.21 -1.44
N ASP A 138 -24.36 -16.75 -0.84
CA ASP A 138 -25.72 -16.89 -1.37
C ASP A 138 -26.10 -15.85 -2.44
N MET A 139 -25.24 -14.86 -2.68
CA MET A 139 -25.46 -13.80 -3.69
C MET A 139 -25.04 -14.28 -5.09
N THR A 140 -25.80 -15.23 -5.66
CA THR A 140 -25.45 -15.95 -6.90
C THR A 140 -25.47 -15.09 -8.15
N ASP A 141 -26.26 -14.01 -8.16
CA ASP A 141 -26.46 -13.12 -9.31
C ASP A 141 -25.40 -12.01 -9.42
N ILE A 142 -24.43 -12.01 -8.49
CA ILE A 142 -23.36 -11.03 -8.40
C ILE A 142 -22.01 -11.71 -8.64
N ASP A 143 -21.14 -11.12 -9.46
CA ASP A 143 -19.76 -11.57 -9.60
C ASP A 143 -18.93 -11.05 -8.44
N ILE A 144 -18.68 -11.90 -7.45
CA ILE A 144 -17.87 -11.58 -6.27
C ILE A 144 -16.48 -12.19 -6.45
N GLN A 145 -15.51 -11.35 -6.78
CA GLN A 145 -14.12 -11.73 -7.01
C GLN A 145 -13.33 -11.66 -5.70
N ILE A 146 -12.95 -12.83 -5.17
CA ILE A 146 -12.19 -12.93 -3.92
C ILE A 146 -10.71 -13.10 -4.26
N TYR A 147 -9.91 -12.08 -3.98
CA TYR A 147 -8.46 -12.11 -4.17
C TYR A 147 -7.80 -12.81 -2.98
N GLN A 148 -7.05 -13.87 -3.28
CA GLN A 148 -6.37 -14.66 -2.26
C GLN A 148 -5.04 -14.00 -1.83
N PRO A 149 -4.60 -14.18 -0.56
CA PRO A 149 -3.31 -13.68 -0.10
C PRO A 149 -2.18 -14.46 -0.81
N THR A 150 -1.44 -13.79 -1.67
CA THR A 150 -0.25 -14.33 -2.33
C THR A 150 0.94 -13.43 -2.08
N GLN A 151 2.17 -13.99 -2.11
CA GLN A 151 3.38 -13.15 -2.03
C GLN A 151 3.45 -12.16 -3.21
N GLN A 152 2.99 -12.57 -4.39
CA GLN A 152 2.94 -11.71 -5.59
C GLN A 152 1.97 -10.54 -5.46
N TYR A 153 0.94 -10.62 -4.61
CA TYR A 153 0.01 -9.51 -4.38
C TYR A 153 0.70 -8.27 -3.78
N GLN A 154 1.79 -8.48 -3.04
CA GLN A 154 2.62 -7.40 -2.47
C GLN A 154 3.65 -6.85 -3.47
N ASN A 155 3.84 -7.53 -4.61
CA ASN A 155 4.89 -7.28 -5.59
C ASN A 155 4.41 -6.48 -6.81
N VAL A 156 3.26 -5.81 -6.72
CA VAL A 156 2.81 -4.97 -7.83
C VAL A 156 3.72 -3.77 -7.92
N SER A 157 4.57 -3.79 -8.94
CA SER A 157 5.43 -2.66 -9.27
C SER A 157 4.59 -1.42 -9.55
N LYS A 158 5.05 -0.28 -9.10
CA LYS A 158 4.43 0.99 -9.41
C LYS A 158 4.55 1.24 -10.91
N GLN A 159 3.42 1.40 -11.60
CA GLN A 159 3.41 1.60 -13.06
C GLN A 159 3.81 3.02 -13.47
N SER A 160 3.68 4.00 -12.58
CA SER A 160 4.07 5.38 -12.83
C SER A 160 5.22 5.80 -11.93
N GLY A 161 6.42 5.83 -12.48
CA GLY A 161 7.60 6.39 -11.83
C GLY A 161 7.58 7.92 -11.78
N VAL A 162 8.55 8.49 -11.11
CA VAL A 162 8.75 9.95 -11.08
C VAL A 162 9.46 10.36 -12.38
N GLU A 163 8.86 11.24 -13.16
CA GLU A 163 9.48 11.77 -14.38
C GLU A 163 10.65 12.72 -14.09
N GLN A 164 10.60 13.45 -12.95
CA GLN A 164 11.64 14.39 -12.56
C GLN A 164 12.27 14.03 -11.21
N LEU A 165 13.60 13.95 -11.19
CA LEU A 165 14.39 13.76 -9.98
C LEU A 165 14.63 15.08 -9.26
N THR A 166 14.25 15.17 -7.98
CA THR A 166 14.80 16.21 -7.10
C THR A 166 16.23 15.85 -6.71
N ALA A 167 17.03 16.83 -6.29
CA ALA A 167 18.42 16.60 -5.86
C ALA A 167 18.53 15.48 -4.81
N ALA A 168 17.62 15.44 -3.83
CA ALA A 168 17.60 14.38 -2.83
C ALA A 168 17.33 12.98 -3.44
N ARG A 169 16.40 12.88 -4.38
CA ARG A 169 16.08 11.60 -5.06
C ARG A 169 17.23 11.15 -5.95
N ALA A 170 17.83 12.07 -6.71
CA ALA A 170 18.98 11.77 -7.55
C ALA A 170 20.16 11.26 -6.72
N MET A 171 20.45 11.89 -5.59
CA MET A 171 21.52 11.47 -4.68
C MET A 171 21.32 10.07 -4.13
N ILE A 172 20.09 9.70 -3.72
CA ILE A 172 19.81 8.36 -3.21
C ILE A 172 19.84 7.31 -4.33
N ALA A 173 19.28 7.61 -5.50
CA ALA A 173 19.33 6.69 -6.64
C ALA A 173 20.79 6.42 -7.06
N GLU A 174 21.60 7.46 -7.17
CA GLU A 174 23.02 7.38 -7.52
C GLU A 174 23.85 6.67 -6.43
N LEU A 175 23.54 6.88 -5.15
CA LEU A 175 24.18 6.18 -4.03
C LEU A 175 23.97 4.65 -4.14
N ILE A 176 22.73 4.22 -4.38
CA ILE A 176 22.38 2.81 -4.55
C ILE A 176 23.07 2.26 -5.81
N ARG A 177 23.02 2.99 -6.93
CA ARG A 177 23.66 2.59 -8.18
C ARG A 177 25.17 2.35 -8.00
N ARG A 178 25.88 3.26 -7.32
CA ARG A 178 27.33 3.11 -7.06
C ARG A 178 27.64 1.92 -6.16
N TYR A 179 26.79 1.67 -5.17
CA TYR A 179 26.96 0.52 -4.27
C TYR A 179 26.83 -0.81 -5.04
N TRP A 180 25.87 -0.90 -5.96
CA TRP A 180 25.70 -2.06 -6.85
C TRP A 180 26.88 -2.30 -7.79
N VAL A 181 27.48 -1.24 -8.31
CA VAL A 181 28.68 -1.35 -9.19
C VAL A 181 29.85 -2.04 -8.46
N LEU A 182 29.91 -1.94 -7.14
CA LEU A 182 30.91 -2.64 -6.32
C LEU A 182 30.62 -4.14 -6.12
N GLY A 183 29.53 -4.65 -6.70
CA GLY A 183 29.13 -6.06 -6.63
C GLY A 183 28.40 -6.44 -5.34
N ASN A 184 27.95 -5.47 -4.56
CA ASN A 184 27.20 -5.72 -3.32
C ASN A 184 25.71 -5.52 -3.53
N GLU A 185 24.89 -6.45 -3.06
CA GLU A 185 23.45 -6.24 -2.94
C GLU A 185 23.16 -5.17 -1.90
N CYS A 186 22.29 -4.23 -2.23
CA CYS A 186 21.94 -3.12 -1.34
C CYS A 186 20.59 -3.41 -0.67
N THR A 187 20.60 -3.78 0.61
CA THR A 187 19.38 -3.98 1.38
C THR A 187 18.80 -2.65 1.87
N LEU A 188 17.51 -2.63 2.24
CA LEU A 188 16.88 -1.44 2.82
C LEU A 188 17.63 -0.95 4.07
N LEU A 189 18.20 -1.86 4.87
CA LEU A 189 19.03 -1.51 6.03
C LEU A 189 20.31 -0.77 5.61
N GLU A 190 20.97 -1.25 4.55
CA GLU A 190 22.19 -0.61 4.02
C GLU A 190 21.89 0.76 3.42
N VAL A 191 20.78 0.90 2.69
CA VAL A 191 20.33 2.20 2.20
C VAL A 191 20.19 3.23 3.33
N GLN A 192 19.65 2.83 4.48
CA GLN A 192 19.52 3.69 5.66
C GLN A 192 20.90 4.18 6.16
N LYS A 193 21.88 3.28 6.23
CA LYS A 193 23.24 3.62 6.68
C LYS A 193 24.00 4.45 5.66
N LEU A 194 23.94 4.06 4.40
CA LEU A 194 24.56 4.81 3.31
C LEU A 194 24.04 6.25 3.24
N ALA A 195 22.73 6.44 3.37
CA ALA A 195 22.12 7.78 3.38
C ALA A 195 22.57 8.61 4.60
N TRP A 196 22.75 7.98 5.77
CA TRP A 196 23.28 8.63 6.97
C TRP A 196 24.72 9.08 6.76
N PHE A 197 25.60 8.20 6.24
CA PHE A 197 26.99 8.55 5.93
C PHE A 197 27.07 9.66 4.90
N LEU A 198 26.28 9.60 3.83
CA LEU A 198 26.25 10.64 2.80
C LEU A 198 25.85 12.00 3.39
N GLN A 199 24.79 12.05 4.18
CA GLN A 199 24.36 13.30 4.81
C GLN A 199 25.43 13.86 5.75
N ARG A 200 26.10 13.00 6.53
CA ARG A 200 27.20 13.39 7.41
C ARG A 200 28.41 13.92 6.65
N ALA A 201 28.81 13.27 5.56
CA ALA A 201 29.92 13.71 4.74
C ALA A 201 29.65 15.11 4.15
N ILE A 202 28.44 15.37 3.65
CA ILE A 202 28.05 16.68 3.12
C ILE A 202 28.11 17.76 4.21
N GLN A 203 27.64 17.44 5.43
CA GLN A 203 27.67 18.36 6.56
C GLN A 203 29.11 18.68 7.01
N GLN A 204 30.02 17.69 6.98
CA GLN A 204 31.43 17.90 7.33
C GLN A 204 32.15 18.83 6.34
N GLU A 205 31.70 18.86 5.08
CA GLU A 205 32.20 19.84 4.08
C GLU A 205 31.59 21.25 4.27
N GLY A 206 30.81 21.47 5.31
CA GLY A 206 30.15 22.75 5.57
C GLY A 206 29.00 23.07 4.60
N LYS A 207 28.47 22.04 3.89
CA LYS A 207 27.38 22.21 2.93
C LYS A 207 26.04 21.77 3.54
N GLU A 208 24.95 22.43 3.15
CA GLU A 208 23.60 21.99 3.49
C GLU A 208 23.24 20.76 2.66
N SER A 209 22.84 19.68 3.34
CA SER A 209 22.45 18.44 2.66
C SER A 209 21.05 18.55 2.05
N PRO A 210 20.89 18.33 0.73
CA PRO A 210 19.57 18.28 0.09
C PRO A 210 18.67 17.17 0.62
N LEU A 211 19.24 16.15 1.29
CA LEU A 211 18.50 15.01 1.83
C LEU A 211 17.55 15.40 2.96
N ARG A 212 17.98 16.34 3.84
CA ARG A 212 17.22 16.83 5.01
C ARG A 212 16.56 15.71 5.84
N LEU A 213 17.25 14.57 6.00
CA LEU A 213 16.73 13.41 6.71
C LEU A 213 16.91 13.57 8.22
N THR A 214 15.88 13.17 8.97
CA THR A 214 15.95 13.17 10.44
C THR A 214 16.21 11.77 10.95
N PHE A 215 17.47 11.49 11.34
CA PHE A 215 17.91 10.19 11.83
C PHE A 215 17.67 10.05 13.33
N GLN A 216 17.12 8.91 13.73
CA GLN A 216 16.93 8.48 15.10
C GLN A 216 17.68 7.16 15.36
N PRO A 217 18.22 6.92 16.56
CA PRO A 217 18.80 5.63 16.90
C PRO A 217 17.74 4.53 16.91
N ARG A 218 18.03 3.38 16.29
CA ARG A 218 17.21 2.17 16.29
C ARG A 218 18.10 0.95 16.52
N ASN A 219 17.50 -0.24 16.69
CA ASN A 219 18.21 -1.49 17.01
C ASN A 219 19.36 -1.84 16.05
N TYR A 220 19.27 -1.44 14.78
CA TYR A 220 20.28 -1.71 13.74
C TYR A 220 21.06 -0.46 13.30
N GLY A 221 21.05 0.60 14.10
CA GLY A 221 21.75 1.85 13.82
C GLY A 221 20.83 3.01 13.43
N PRO A 222 21.37 4.08 12.81
CA PRO A 222 20.58 5.26 12.45
C PRO A 222 19.49 4.90 11.45
N TYR A 223 18.29 5.42 11.70
CA TYR A 223 17.09 5.21 10.88
C TYR A 223 16.34 6.53 10.66
N ALA A 224 15.99 6.82 9.42
CA ALA A 224 15.16 7.95 9.04
C ALA A 224 13.87 7.47 8.39
N SER A 225 12.70 7.77 8.99
CA SER A 225 11.40 7.44 8.41
C SER A 225 11.16 8.16 7.08
N ASP A 226 11.68 9.38 6.97
CA ASP A 226 11.53 10.24 5.78
C ASP A 226 12.21 9.62 4.54
N LEU A 227 13.28 8.85 4.73
CA LEU A 227 13.95 8.12 3.67
C LEU A 227 13.02 7.09 3.01
N THR A 228 12.14 6.43 3.77
CA THR A 228 11.17 5.48 3.21
C THR A 228 10.20 6.17 2.24
N HIS A 229 9.77 7.39 2.53
CA HIS A 229 8.94 8.18 1.62
C HIS A 229 9.69 8.56 0.33
N LEU A 230 10.96 8.91 0.46
CA LEU A 230 11.82 9.24 -0.68
C LEU A 230 12.03 8.03 -1.58
N LEU A 231 12.35 6.86 -1.01
CA LEU A 231 12.51 5.59 -1.72
C LEU A 231 11.22 5.15 -2.41
N ASN A 232 10.06 5.28 -1.75
CA ASN A 232 8.76 4.95 -2.36
C ASN A 232 8.45 5.78 -3.60
N ARG A 233 8.98 7.00 -3.70
CA ARG A 233 8.83 7.82 -4.91
C ARG A 233 9.70 7.32 -6.06
N LEU A 234 10.81 6.66 -5.79
CA LEU A 234 11.73 6.09 -6.76
C LEU A 234 11.35 4.66 -7.16
N ASP A 235 10.50 4.00 -6.36
CA ASP A 235 10.04 2.62 -6.58
C ASP A 235 9.29 2.49 -7.90
N GLY A 236 9.64 1.47 -8.70
CA GLY A 236 9.09 1.22 -10.02
C GLY A 236 9.60 2.17 -11.14
N SER A 237 10.52 3.10 -10.82
CA SER A 237 11.17 3.97 -11.80
C SER A 237 12.69 3.81 -11.77
N TYR A 238 13.37 4.49 -10.85
CA TYR A 238 14.82 4.40 -10.68
C TYR A 238 15.27 3.27 -9.76
N LEU A 239 14.37 2.80 -8.89
CA LEU A 239 14.62 1.69 -7.96
C LEU A 239 13.62 0.55 -8.18
N GLN A 240 14.07 -0.67 -7.88
CA GLN A 240 13.29 -1.90 -7.95
C GLN A 240 13.53 -2.73 -6.68
N SER A 241 12.51 -3.45 -6.25
CA SER A 241 12.60 -4.47 -5.19
C SER A 241 11.56 -5.56 -5.46
N ASP A 242 11.79 -6.75 -4.92
CA ASP A 242 10.83 -7.87 -5.00
C ASP A 242 9.46 -7.53 -4.39
N LYS A 243 9.42 -6.52 -3.53
CA LYS A 243 8.22 -5.97 -2.90
C LYS A 243 8.21 -4.46 -3.06
N ARG A 244 7.04 -3.86 -2.95
CA ARG A 244 6.98 -2.40 -2.81
C ARG A 244 7.83 -1.96 -1.61
N ILE A 245 8.63 -0.92 -1.80
CA ILE A 245 9.58 -0.46 -0.78
C ILE A 245 8.91 -0.15 0.57
N PRO A 246 7.69 0.42 0.67
CA PRO A 246 7.00 0.58 1.96
C PRO A 246 6.67 -0.71 2.69
N ASP A 247 6.58 -1.83 1.98
CA ASP A 247 6.32 -3.17 2.51
C ASP A 247 7.61 -3.99 2.69
N ALA A 248 8.75 -3.46 2.23
CA ALA A 248 10.05 -4.12 2.33
C ALA A 248 10.52 -4.24 3.79
N LYS A 249 11.12 -5.37 4.11
CA LYS A 249 11.82 -5.61 5.38
C LYS A 249 13.24 -5.03 5.31
N ALA A 250 13.89 -4.89 6.45
CA ALA A 250 15.25 -4.37 6.54
C ALA A 250 16.27 -5.14 5.67
N THR A 251 16.03 -6.45 5.45
CA THR A 251 16.87 -7.37 4.67
C THR A 251 16.47 -7.49 3.21
N ASP A 252 15.36 -6.89 2.78
CA ASP A 252 14.93 -6.96 1.38
C ASP A 252 15.83 -6.06 0.52
N VAL A 253 16.20 -6.58 -0.65
CA VAL A 253 17.14 -5.93 -1.58
C VAL A 253 16.44 -4.81 -2.35
N ILE A 254 17.13 -3.70 -2.48
CA ILE A 254 16.74 -2.53 -3.29
C ILE A 254 17.76 -2.39 -4.42
N ALA A 255 17.33 -2.61 -5.66
CA ALA A 255 18.17 -2.51 -6.84
C ALA A 255 17.98 -1.19 -7.59
N PHE A 256 19.00 -0.73 -8.28
CA PHE A 256 18.89 0.35 -9.26
C PHE A 256 18.33 -0.20 -10.58
N ASN A 257 17.44 0.53 -11.22
CA ASN A 257 16.90 0.17 -12.53
C ASN A 257 17.84 0.60 -13.64
N ASP A 258 18.59 -0.34 -14.19
CA ASP A 258 19.61 -0.10 -15.22
C ASP A 258 19.05 0.55 -16.51
N ASN A 259 17.74 0.41 -16.78
CA ASN A 259 17.10 1.07 -17.93
C ASN A 259 17.00 2.61 -17.78
N LYS A 260 17.40 3.15 -16.62
CA LYS A 260 17.38 4.60 -16.29
C LYS A 260 18.78 5.17 -16.08
N ARG A 261 19.77 4.65 -16.80
CA ARG A 261 21.17 5.09 -16.71
C ARG A 261 21.48 6.39 -17.46
N GLU A 262 20.60 6.86 -18.30
CA GLU A 262 20.77 8.08 -19.10
C GLU A 262 20.22 9.33 -18.41
#